data_89c7dfa7347ba9d624881fe9e1062474
#
_entry.id   89c7dfa7347ba9d624881fe9e1062474
#
_cell.length_a   1.000
_cell.length_b   1.000
_cell.length_c   1.000
_cell.angle_alpha   90.00
_cell.angle_beta   90.00
_cell.angle_gamma   90.00
#
_symmetry.space_group_name_H-M   'P 1'
#
loop_
_entity.id
_entity.type
_entity.pdbx_description
1 polymer ?
#
loop_
_entity_poly.entity_id
_entity_poly.type
_entity_poly.pdbx_seq_one_letter_code
_entity_poly.pdbx_strand_id
1 'polypeptide(L)'
;MYYKIKDNILFRQYDDYGYITDNSMFGYRTFNDDCLYPGEEYVSESGAVMLGVLSKIPQDIYSVLNKLLGIFVDVELDELKQDVIEFYDMFVEAGFLSRGETYEECTDQRIIQDNEISDTDTSLGIVPTECNKRTFGQNDYLRSLHIEIANECNERCVHCYIPHELKTKVIDTELFFRIVEEGRSMNIINVTLSGGEPLLHKDFINFLVKCHELDLPVNVLSNLTLLTDEIIEEMKKNPLLCVQTSIYSMDPSIHDSITKVKGSFIKTKENLLKLKEAHIPLQISCPIMKQNKETFHDVITFGEENGITVATDYVIFASYDHSNCNLINRLSLDEIAQAFDKQASGAYIDYMEKEAAEKKALSAQDPICSICRYYLCISAEGNVFPCIGWQSNVIGDLNSQSLKEIWETSDKIKELREVKLQDFSQCVNCEDRGYCNVCMMSNSNENSDADAFKINEYHCEVANLIHKKVRSYCHE
;
A
#
# COMPACT_ATOMS: atom_id res chain seq x y z
N MET A 1 -37.72 2.33 1.16
CA MET A 1 -36.52 1.48 1.00
C MET A 1 -35.37 2.40 0.65
N TYR A 2 -34.28 2.31 1.41
CA TYR A 2 -33.09 3.14 1.30
C TYR A 2 -31.85 2.27 1.06
N TYR A 3 -30.88 2.77 0.31
CA TYR A 3 -29.58 2.17 0.08
C TYR A 3 -28.46 3.17 0.30
N LYS A 4 -27.29 2.70 0.74
CA LYS A 4 -26.05 3.47 0.78
C LYS A 4 -24.83 2.57 0.56
N ILE A 5 -23.72 3.14 0.12
CA ILE A 5 -22.41 2.50 0.20
C ILE A 5 -21.98 2.52 1.68
N LYS A 6 -21.46 1.41 2.22
CA LYS A 6 -20.99 1.34 3.60
C LYS A 6 -19.79 2.29 3.80
N ASP A 7 -19.57 2.79 5.02
CA ASP A 7 -18.57 3.81 5.29
C ASP A 7 -17.14 3.31 5.07
N ASN A 8 -16.90 2.01 5.28
CA ASN A 8 -15.63 1.33 5.02
C ASN A 8 -15.46 0.84 3.57
N ILE A 9 -16.35 1.20 2.66
CA ILE A 9 -16.31 0.80 1.26
C ILE A 9 -15.92 1.98 0.39
N LEU A 10 -14.99 1.74 -0.55
CA LEU A 10 -14.58 2.67 -1.59
C LEU A 10 -15.23 2.27 -2.91
N PHE A 11 -15.78 3.24 -3.63
CA PHE A 11 -16.22 3.08 -5.01
C PHE A 11 -15.53 4.09 -5.92
N ARG A 12 -15.08 3.63 -7.10
CA ARG A 12 -14.55 4.47 -8.18
C ARG A 12 -15.16 4.05 -9.51
N GLN A 13 -15.55 5.04 -10.30
CA GLN A 13 -16.04 4.84 -11.66
C GLN A 13 -14.99 5.26 -12.65
N TYR A 14 -14.63 4.35 -13.55
CA TYR A 14 -13.76 4.58 -14.70
C TYR A 14 -14.58 4.62 -15.99
N ASP A 15 -13.95 4.83 -17.15
CA ASP A 15 -14.67 5.06 -18.40
C ASP A 15 -15.55 3.87 -18.83
N ASP A 16 -15.10 2.65 -18.61
CA ASP A 16 -15.71 1.41 -19.10
C ASP A 16 -16.08 0.40 -17.99
N TYR A 17 -15.81 0.73 -16.71
CA TYR A 17 -16.13 -0.14 -15.57
C TYR A 17 -16.21 0.63 -14.25
N GLY A 18 -16.74 -0.03 -13.21
CA GLY A 18 -16.65 0.43 -11.83
C GLY A 18 -15.80 -0.51 -10.98
N TYR A 19 -15.15 0.03 -9.97
CA TYR A 19 -14.39 -0.70 -8.98
C TYR A 19 -14.89 -0.38 -7.59
N ILE A 20 -15.26 -1.41 -6.81
CA ILE A 20 -15.74 -1.28 -5.43
C ILE A 20 -14.91 -2.18 -4.52
N THR A 21 -14.49 -1.69 -3.36
CA THR A 21 -13.60 -2.39 -2.45
C THR A 21 -13.74 -1.95 -1.00
N ASP A 22 -13.46 -2.86 -0.07
CA ASP A 22 -13.29 -2.55 1.35
C ASP A 22 -11.85 -2.12 1.70
N ASN A 23 -11.01 -1.90 0.70
CA ASN A 23 -9.59 -1.56 0.83
C ASN A 23 -8.72 -2.64 1.51
N SER A 24 -9.23 -3.83 1.79
CA SER A 24 -8.46 -4.90 2.44
C SER A 24 -7.27 -5.38 1.61
N MET A 25 -7.31 -5.15 0.28
CA MET A 25 -6.20 -5.43 -0.63
C MET A 25 -5.08 -4.38 -0.60
N PHE A 26 -5.37 -3.17 -0.10
CA PHE A 26 -4.43 -2.04 -0.03
C PHE A 26 -4.12 -1.61 1.41
N GLY A 27 -4.93 -2.06 2.36
CA GLY A 27 -4.76 -1.82 3.78
C GLY A 27 -4.29 -3.06 4.54
N TYR A 28 -4.15 -2.93 5.84
CA TYR A 28 -3.77 -4.02 6.74
C TYR A 28 -5.02 -4.57 7.42
N ARG A 29 -5.15 -5.89 7.45
CA ARG A 29 -6.26 -6.54 8.17
C ARG A 29 -5.98 -6.58 9.66
N THR A 30 -7.01 -6.36 10.46
CA THR A 30 -6.99 -6.64 11.91
C THR A 30 -7.63 -8.00 12.14
N PHE A 31 -6.90 -8.92 12.77
CA PHE A 31 -7.33 -10.31 12.96
C PHE A 31 -8.50 -10.51 13.95
N ASN A 32 -8.92 -9.46 14.65
CA ASN A 32 -9.95 -9.52 15.68
C ASN A 32 -11.23 -8.77 15.32
N ASP A 33 -11.40 -8.36 14.07
CA ASP A 33 -12.64 -7.74 13.65
C ASP A 33 -13.62 -8.82 13.20
N ASP A 34 -14.76 -8.92 13.89
CA ASP A 34 -15.95 -9.66 13.44
C ASP A 34 -16.56 -9.03 12.16
N CYS A 35 -15.77 -8.26 11.43
CA CYS A 35 -16.18 -7.58 10.20
C CYS A 35 -16.06 -8.53 9.01
N LEU A 36 -17.12 -8.66 8.24
CA LEU A 36 -17.06 -9.20 6.89
C LEU A 36 -16.17 -8.29 6.03
N TYR A 37 -15.13 -8.88 5.44
CA TYR A 37 -14.30 -8.24 4.44
C TYR A 37 -14.79 -8.67 3.04
N PRO A 38 -15.66 -7.89 2.37
CA PRO A 38 -16.16 -8.26 1.06
C PRO A 38 -15.07 -8.29 -0.04
N GLY A 39 -13.89 -7.71 0.23
CA GLY A 39 -12.80 -7.68 -0.72
C GLY A 39 -13.01 -6.64 -1.80
N GLU A 40 -12.94 -7.06 -3.06
CA GLU A 40 -13.07 -6.17 -4.21
C GLU A 40 -13.92 -6.81 -5.30
N GLU A 41 -14.66 -5.97 -6.03
CA GLU A 41 -15.46 -6.36 -7.17
C GLU A 41 -15.33 -5.34 -8.32
N TYR A 42 -15.49 -5.85 -9.53
CA TYR A 42 -15.54 -5.07 -10.75
C TYR A 42 -16.92 -5.17 -11.37
N VAL A 43 -17.47 -4.03 -11.74
CA VAL A 43 -18.80 -3.96 -12.33
C VAL A 43 -18.74 -3.41 -13.75
N SER A 44 -19.68 -3.84 -14.59
CA SER A 44 -19.85 -3.31 -15.94
C SER A 44 -20.10 -1.81 -15.94
N GLU A 45 -20.03 -1.17 -17.10
CA GLU A 45 -20.33 0.25 -17.27
C GLU A 45 -21.70 0.61 -16.68
N SER A 46 -22.76 -0.18 -16.97
CA SER A 46 -24.11 0.06 -16.41
C SER A 46 -24.15 -0.11 -14.89
N GLY A 47 -23.48 -1.13 -14.34
CA GLY A 47 -23.33 -1.31 -12.89
C GLY A 47 -22.56 -0.16 -12.24
N ALA A 48 -21.54 0.37 -12.91
CA ALA A 48 -20.78 1.52 -12.45
C ALA A 48 -21.66 2.79 -12.37
N VAL A 49 -22.54 3.00 -13.34
CA VAL A 49 -23.52 4.08 -13.34
C VAL A 49 -24.50 3.91 -12.17
N MET A 50 -25.02 2.69 -11.95
CA MET A 50 -25.93 2.41 -10.85
C MET A 50 -25.28 2.67 -9.48
N LEU A 51 -24.03 2.22 -9.24
CA LEU A 51 -23.32 2.48 -8.01
C LEU A 51 -22.90 3.95 -7.87
N GLY A 52 -22.58 4.61 -8.98
CA GLY A 52 -22.12 6.00 -9.02
C GLY A 52 -23.16 7.04 -8.56
N VAL A 53 -24.45 6.68 -8.56
CA VAL A 53 -25.52 7.56 -8.03
C VAL A 53 -25.72 7.40 -6.52
N LEU A 54 -25.15 6.35 -5.91
CA LEU A 54 -25.14 6.16 -4.45
C LEU A 54 -24.02 6.99 -3.77
N SER A 55 -24.17 7.16 -2.49
CA SER A 55 -23.19 7.75 -1.60
C SER A 55 -23.14 7.01 -0.26
N LYS A 56 -22.32 7.46 0.67
CA LYS A 56 -22.30 6.97 2.06
C LYS A 56 -23.46 7.50 2.92
N ILE A 57 -24.34 8.32 2.33
CA ILE A 57 -25.56 8.79 2.96
C ILE A 57 -26.73 7.99 2.40
N PRO A 58 -27.66 7.45 3.24
CA PRO A 58 -28.83 6.72 2.76
C PRO A 58 -29.66 7.52 1.76
N GLN A 59 -29.99 6.91 0.64
CA GLN A 59 -30.81 7.50 -0.41
C GLN A 59 -32.02 6.59 -0.66
N ASP A 60 -33.21 7.20 -0.75
CA ASP A 60 -34.41 6.45 -1.10
C ASP A 60 -34.39 6.00 -2.57
N ILE A 61 -34.98 4.86 -2.83
CA ILE A 61 -34.95 4.21 -4.16
C ILE A 61 -35.52 5.11 -5.27
N TYR A 62 -36.55 5.92 -4.97
CA TYR A 62 -37.14 6.79 -6.00
C TYR A 62 -36.21 7.97 -6.34
N SER A 63 -35.48 8.50 -5.37
CA SER A 63 -34.41 9.50 -5.63
C SER A 63 -33.31 8.92 -6.50
N VAL A 64 -32.92 7.66 -6.26
CA VAL A 64 -31.95 6.93 -7.09
C VAL A 64 -32.49 6.75 -8.52
N LEU A 65 -33.70 6.23 -8.67
CA LEU A 65 -34.32 6.01 -9.98
C LEU A 65 -34.46 7.31 -10.77
N ASN A 66 -34.82 8.43 -10.15
CA ASN A 66 -34.90 9.72 -10.83
C ASN A 66 -33.55 10.18 -11.42
N LYS A 67 -32.45 9.90 -10.72
CA LYS A 67 -31.10 10.18 -11.25
C LYS A 67 -30.78 9.26 -12.43
N LEU A 68 -31.09 7.97 -12.33
CA LEU A 68 -30.79 6.97 -13.36
C LEU A 68 -31.61 7.14 -14.62
N LEU A 69 -32.89 7.56 -14.52
CA LEU A 69 -33.73 7.91 -15.69
C LEU A 69 -33.19 9.10 -16.49
N GLY A 70 -32.37 9.96 -15.87
CA GLY A 70 -31.68 11.02 -16.58
C GLY A 70 -30.46 10.52 -17.38
N ILE A 71 -30.02 9.29 -17.16
CA ILE A 71 -28.82 8.69 -17.77
C ILE A 71 -29.19 7.56 -18.73
N PHE A 72 -30.04 6.62 -18.28
CA PHE A 72 -30.55 5.53 -19.11
C PHE A 72 -31.73 6.03 -19.96
N VAL A 73 -31.62 5.90 -21.24
CA VAL A 73 -32.67 6.29 -22.21
C VAL A 73 -33.46 5.06 -22.66
N ASP A 74 -34.73 5.25 -23.00
CA ASP A 74 -35.62 4.21 -23.53
C ASP A 74 -35.83 3.00 -22.57
N VAL A 75 -35.82 3.23 -21.24
CA VAL A 75 -36.10 2.21 -20.22
C VAL A 75 -37.37 2.53 -19.49
N GLU A 76 -38.27 1.54 -19.33
CA GLU A 76 -39.48 1.67 -18.52
C GLU A 76 -39.15 1.72 -17.02
N LEU A 77 -39.84 2.60 -16.27
CA LEU A 77 -39.57 2.84 -14.85
C LEU A 77 -39.64 1.56 -13.99
N ASP A 78 -40.63 0.71 -14.24
CA ASP A 78 -40.81 -0.50 -13.44
C ASP A 78 -39.74 -1.55 -13.72
N GLU A 79 -39.27 -1.65 -14.97
CA GLU A 79 -38.12 -2.49 -15.37
C GLU A 79 -36.84 -1.99 -14.71
N LEU A 80 -36.53 -0.71 -14.88
CA LEU A 80 -35.33 -0.10 -14.24
C LEU A 80 -35.35 -0.27 -12.73
N LYS A 81 -36.52 -0.13 -12.10
CA LYS A 81 -36.65 -0.29 -10.64
C LYS A 81 -36.34 -1.71 -10.20
N GLN A 82 -36.83 -2.72 -10.95
CA GLN A 82 -36.55 -4.12 -10.64
C GLN A 82 -35.05 -4.41 -10.78
N ASP A 83 -34.44 -4.03 -11.88
CA ASP A 83 -33.01 -4.23 -12.16
C ASP A 83 -32.11 -3.57 -11.10
N VAL A 84 -32.41 -2.34 -10.72
CA VAL A 84 -31.65 -1.60 -9.70
C VAL A 84 -31.78 -2.26 -8.32
N ILE A 85 -32.97 -2.70 -7.93
CA ILE A 85 -33.17 -3.38 -6.65
C ILE A 85 -32.42 -4.72 -6.64
N GLU A 86 -32.54 -5.54 -7.68
CA GLU A 86 -31.86 -6.83 -7.77
C GLU A 86 -30.33 -6.62 -7.73
N PHE A 87 -29.82 -5.65 -8.47
CA PHE A 87 -28.41 -5.32 -8.48
C PHE A 87 -27.91 -4.84 -7.11
N TYR A 88 -28.64 -3.92 -6.44
CA TYR A 88 -28.21 -3.44 -5.13
C TYR A 88 -28.33 -4.50 -4.05
N ASP A 89 -29.37 -5.34 -4.07
CA ASP A 89 -29.53 -6.42 -3.10
C ASP A 89 -28.39 -7.44 -3.21
N MET A 90 -27.88 -7.72 -4.42
CA MET A 90 -26.68 -8.53 -4.62
C MET A 90 -25.45 -7.91 -3.92
N PHE A 91 -25.29 -6.59 -3.99
CA PHE A 91 -24.18 -5.89 -3.32
C PHE A 91 -24.41 -5.73 -1.80
N VAL A 92 -25.65 -5.76 -1.33
CA VAL A 92 -25.96 -5.85 0.11
C VAL A 92 -25.55 -7.23 0.64
N GLU A 93 -25.93 -8.32 -0.06
CA GLU A 93 -25.54 -9.69 0.30
C GLU A 93 -24.02 -9.88 0.27
N ALA A 94 -23.33 -9.29 -0.72
CA ALA A 94 -21.88 -9.28 -0.82
C ALA A 94 -21.19 -8.40 0.24
N GLY A 95 -21.93 -7.60 1.00
CA GLY A 95 -21.39 -6.80 2.10
C GLY A 95 -20.92 -5.38 1.76
N PHE A 96 -21.07 -4.92 0.52
CA PHE A 96 -20.64 -3.57 0.08
C PHE A 96 -21.67 -2.47 0.38
N LEU A 97 -22.95 -2.78 0.29
CA LEU A 97 -24.03 -1.84 0.52
C LEU A 97 -24.77 -2.11 1.83
N SER A 98 -25.44 -1.08 2.35
CA SER A 98 -26.46 -1.21 3.39
C SER A 98 -27.84 -0.94 2.80
N ARG A 99 -28.86 -1.66 3.31
CA ARG A 99 -30.27 -1.50 2.97
C ARG A 99 -31.09 -1.31 4.24
N GLY A 100 -32.12 -0.46 4.21
CA GLY A 100 -33.12 -0.29 5.26
C GLY A 100 -34.50 0.09 4.68
N GLU A 101 -35.56 -0.22 5.39
CA GLU A 101 -36.89 0.28 5.02
C GLU A 101 -37.05 1.75 5.38
N THR A 102 -36.32 2.22 6.41
CA THR A 102 -36.24 3.63 6.80
C THR A 102 -34.79 4.14 6.63
N TYR A 103 -34.65 5.47 6.71
CA TYR A 103 -33.34 6.14 6.69
C TYR A 103 -32.46 5.70 7.86
N GLU A 104 -33.06 5.61 9.05
CA GLU A 104 -32.39 5.22 10.29
C GLU A 104 -31.89 3.77 10.23
N GLU A 105 -32.72 2.83 9.75
CA GLU A 105 -32.34 1.43 9.58
C GLU A 105 -31.17 1.27 8.59
N CYS A 106 -31.17 2.05 7.50
CA CYS A 106 -30.07 2.03 6.54
C CYS A 106 -28.80 2.66 7.09
N THR A 107 -28.89 3.56 8.08
CA THR A 107 -27.76 4.21 8.76
C THR A 107 -27.18 3.29 9.84
N ASP A 108 -28.04 2.55 10.56
CA ASP A 108 -27.65 1.69 11.69
C ASP A 108 -26.91 0.44 11.16
N GLN A 109 -25.59 0.55 11.09
CA GLN A 109 -24.73 -0.56 10.68
C GLN A 109 -24.59 -1.53 11.85
N ARG A 110 -25.56 -2.43 12.02
CA ARG A 110 -25.26 -3.65 12.78
C ARG A 110 -24.36 -4.53 11.92
N ILE A 111 -23.14 -4.71 12.38
CA ILE A 111 -22.21 -5.71 11.88
C ILE A 111 -22.96 -7.05 11.97
N ILE A 112 -23.33 -7.63 10.84
CA ILE A 112 -23.93 -8.96 10.82
C ILE A 112 -22.79 -9.91 11.16
N GLN A 113 -22.80 -10.40 12.40
CA GLN A 113 -22.04 -11.57 12.82
C GLN A 113 -22.67 -12.79 12.14
N ASP A 114 -22.16 -13.18 10.98
CA ASP A 114 -22.38 -14.52 10.48
C ASP A 114 -21.05 -15.16 10.09
N ASN A 115 -20.79 -16.18 10.88
CA ASN A 115 -19.66 -17.05 10.93
C ASN A 115 -19.49 -17.81 9.62
N GLU A 116 -18.42 -17.54 8.93
CA GLU A 116 -17.50 -18.50 8.33
C GLU A 116 -16.43 -17.72 7.59
N ILE A 117 -15.41 -17.26 8.34
CA ILE A 117 -14.13 -16.87 7.75
C ILE A 117 -13.54 -18.16 7.22
N SER A 118 -13.57 -18.35 5.90
CA SER A 118 -12.75 -19.37 5.29
C SER A 118 -11.31 -19.10 5.70
N ASP A 119 -10.62 -20.12 6.23
CA ASP A 119 -9.18 -20.15 6.53
C ASP A 119 -8.36 -19.92 5.25
N THR A 120 -8.41 -18.73 4.69
CA THR A 120 -7.43 -18.28 3.72
C THR A 120 -6.37 -17.54 4.51
N ASP A 121 -5.24 -18.19 4.55
CA ASP A 121 -3.96 -17.82 5.15
C ASP A 121 -3.70 -16.31 5.20
N THR A 122 -3.99 -15.70 6.36
CA THR A 122 -3.89 -14.25 6.59
C THR A 122 -2.55 -13.86 7.22
N SER A 123 -1.59 -14.78 7.28
CA SER A 123 -0.34 -14.61 8.03
C SER A 123 0.70 -13.72 7.36
N LEU A 124 0.51 -13.27 6.12
CA LEU A 124 1.53 -12.58 5.33
C LEU A 124 1.12 -11.20 4.79
N GLY A 125 0.29 -10.52 5.47
CA GLY A 125 0.03 -9.07 5.56
C GLY A 125 0.16 -8.13 4.38
N ILE A 126 0.66 -8.53 3.26
CA ILE A 126 0.56 -7.82 1.99
C ILE A 126 0.00 -8.83 1.00
N VAL A 127 -1.30 -8.78 0.77
CA VAL A 127 -1.88 -9.56 -0.31
C VAL A 127 -1.45 -8.88 -1.61
N PRO A 128 -0.56 -9.50 -2.39
CA PRO A 128 -0.22 -8.96 -3.69
C PRO A 128 -1.43 -9.14 -4.58
N THR A 129 -1.91 -8.18 -5.00
CA THR A 129 -2.70 -7.68 -6.08
C THR A 129 -2.70 -8.53 -7.35
N GLU A 130 -3.08 -9.81 -7.30
CA GLU A 130 -3.40 -10.56 -8.53
C GLU A 130 -4.48 -9.85 -9.33
N CYS A 131 -5.40 -9.20 -8.65
CA CYS A 131 -6.47 -8.42 -9.26
C CYS A 131 -5.96 -7.16 -9.92
N ASN A 132 -4.99 -6.47 -9.35
CA ASN A 132 -4.32 -5.34 -10.01
C ASN A 132 -3.69 -5.73 -11.35
N LYS A 133 -3.15 -6.94 -11.49
CA LYS A 133 -2.57 -7.42 -12.75
C LYS A 133 -3.61 -7.67 -13.83
N ARG A 134 -4.81 -8.15 -13.49
CA ARG A 134 -5.85 -8.52 -14.48
C ARG A 134 -6.69 -7.34 -14.93
N THR A 135 -7.08 -6.48 -14.01
CA THR A 135 -8.11 -5.46 -14.31
C THR A 135 -7.48 -4.15 -14.71
N PHE A 136 -6.33 -3.87 -14.20
CA PHE A 136 -5.65 -2.63 -14.45
C PHE A 136 -4.54 -2.74 -15.51
N GLY A 137 -4.30 -3.91 -16.05
CA GLY A 137 -3.20 -4.15 -16.99
C GLY A 137 -3.41 -3.60 -18.41
N GLN A 138 -4.60 -3.10 -18.74
CA GLN A 138 -4.90 -2.59 -20.07
C GLN A 138 -4.95 -1.06 -20.16
N ASN A 139 -5.21 -0.36 -19.06
CA ASN A 139 -5.27 1.10 -19.02
C ASN A 139 -4.34 1.63 -17.94
N ASP A 140 -3.48 2.58 -18.30
CA ASP A 140 -2.52 3.21 -17.40
C ASP A 140 -3.22 4.26 -16.49
N TYR A 141 -4.14 3.82 -15.61
CA TYR A 141 -4.76 4.70 -14.63
C TYR A 141 -3.82 4.91 -13.43
N LEU A 142 -3.60 6.16 -13.06
CA LEU A 142 -2.98 6.46 -11.77
C LEU A 142 -3.95 6.07 -10.64
N ARG A 143 -3.47 5.29 -9.66
CA ARG A 143 -4.31 4.74 -8.60
C ARG A 143 -3.84 5.08 -7.22
N SER A 144 -2.54 5.20 -7.09
CA SER A 144 -1.91 5.38 -5.79
C SER A 144 -0.89 6.50 -5.85
N LEU A 145 -0.90 7.32 -4.82
CA LEU A 145 0.12 8.32 -4.58
C LEU A 145 0.86 8.00 -3.29
N HIS A 146 2.19 8.01 -3.35
CA HIS A 146 3.04 8.00 -2.18
C HIS A 146 3.61 9.40 -1.99
N ILE A 147 3.19 10.11 -0.95
CA ILE A 147 3.56 11.50 -0.70
C ILE A 147 4.47 11.55 0.54
N GLU A 148 5.71 11.94 0.36
CA GLU A 148 6.61 12.29 1.45
C GLU A 148 6.29 13.70 1.93
N ILE A 149 5.37 13.82 2.90
CA ILE A 149 4.89 15.13 3.39
C ILE A 149 5.92 15.88 4.23
N ALA A 150 6.91 15.14 4.79
CA ALA A 150 8.04 15.72 5.50
C ALA A 150 9.25 14.82 5.30
N ASN A 151 10.36 15.32 4.77
CA ASN A 151 11.60 14.55 4.81
C ASN A 151 12.40 14.78 6.10
N GLU A 152 11.99 15.74 6.95
CA GLU A 152 12.44 15.85 8.34
C GLU A 152 12.08 14.59 9.14
N CYS A 153 12.95 14.20 10.08
CA CYS A 153 12.72 13.06 10.95
C CYS A 153 13.35 13.30 12.31
N ASN A 154 12.68 12.89 13.35
CA ASN A 154 13.18 12.91 14.72
C ASN A 154 14.05 11.68 15.06
N GLU A 155 14.22 10.74 14.14
CA GLU A 155 15.12 9.60 14.22
C GLU A 155 16.26 9.68 13.19
N ARG A 156 17.31 8.85 13.43
CA ARG A 156 18.51 8.76 12.60
C ARG A 156 18.83 7.29 12.27
N CYS A 157 17.82 6.56 11.79
CA CYS A 157 17.91 5.13 11.54
C CYS A 157 19.12 4.77 10.66
N VAL A 158 19.89 3.76 11.09
CA VAL A 158 21.16 3.38 10.46
C VAL A 158 21.03 2.85 9.04
N HIS A 159 19.83 2.40 8.65
CA HIS A 159 19.54 1.84 7.32
C HIS A 159 18.74 2.78 6.43
N CYS A 160 18.45 4.01 6.90
CA CYS A 160 17.60 4.94 6.18
C CYS A 160 18.16 5.25 4.79
N TYR A 161 17.31 5.16 3.77
CA TYR A 161 17.66 5.50 2.39
C TYR A 161 17.64 7.01 2.11
N ILE A 162 16.99 7.80 3.00
CA ILE A 162 16.98 9.26 2.93
C ILE A 162 18.25 9.76 3.62
N PRO A 163 19.17 10.46 2.91
CA PRO A 163 20.35 11.04 3.52
C PRO A 163 19.98 12.03 4.64
N HIS A 164 20.64 11.92 5.79
CA HIS A 164 20.27 12.72 6.95
C HIS A 164 20.44 14.22 6.75
N GLU A 165 21.38 14.62 5.90
CA GLU A 165 21.66 16.02 5.57
C GLU A 165 20.56 16.66 4.73
N LEU A 166 19.76 15.84 4.02
CA LEU A 166 18.66 16.30 3.17
C LEU A 166 17.31 16.36 3.89
N LYS A 167 17.25 15.95 5.17
CA LYS A 167 16.03 15.92 5.98
C LYS A 167 15.66 17.30 6.54
N THR A 168 15.27 18.25 5.66
CA THR A 168 15.05 19.65 6.04
C THR A 168 13.78 20.26 5.47
N LYS A 169 12.95 19.48 4.77
CA LYS A 169 11.79 19.98 4.03
C LYS A 169 10.49 19.37 4.52
N VAL A 170 9.45 20.17 4.46
CA VAL A 170 8.05 19.76 4.63
C VAL A 170 7.24 20.27 3.45
N ILE A 171 6.20 19.55 3.05
CA ILE A 171 5.35 19.95 1.93
C ILE A 171 4.54 21.21 2.28
N ASP A 172 4.33 22.06 1.30
CA ASP A 172 3.40 23.17 1.44
C ASP A 172 1.96 22.64 1.53
N THR A 173 1.17 23.17 2.45
CA THR A 173 -0.19 22.71 2.74
C THR A 173 -1.12 22.84 1.53
N GLU A 174 -1.06 23.96 0.81
CA GLU A 174 -1.89 24.19 -0.39
C GLU A 174 -1.46 23.28 -1.53
N LEU A 175 -0.16 23.01 -1.66
CA LEU A 175 0.34 22.02 -2.63
C LEU A 175 -0.20 20.64 -2.32
N PHE A 176 -0.18 20.20 -1.07
CA PHE A 176 -0.75 18.91 -0.67
C PHE A 176 -2.24 18.82 -1.01
N PHE A 177 -3.03 19.84 -0.66
CA PHE A 177 -4.47 19.85 -0.95
C PHE A 177 -4.73 19.74 -2.45
N ARG A 178 -4.01 20.50 -3.26
CA ARG A 178 -4.12 20.43 -4.72
C ARG A 178 -3.77 19.03 -5.25
N ILE A 179 -2.70 18.40 -4.77
CA ILE A 179 -2.28 17.04 -5.17
C ILE A 179 -3.39 16.03 -4.92
N VAL A 180 -3.98 16.02 -3.71
CA VAL A 180 -5.01 15.03 -3.38
C VAL A 180 -6.34 15.31 -4.08
N GLU A 181 -6.68 16.57 -4.36
CA GLU A 181 -7.85 16.97 -5.17
C GLU A 181 -7.69 16.53 -6.63
N GLU A 182 -6.52 16.79 -7.24
CA GLU A 182 -6.20 16.32 -8.59
C GLU A 182 -6.21 14.78 -8.64
N GLY A 183 -5.58 14.12 -7.66
CA GLY A 183 -5.59 12.67 -7.54
C GLY A 183 -7.02 12.11 -7.43
N ARG A 184 -7.88 12.72 -6.61
CA ARG A 184 -9.29 12.33 -6.51
C ARG A 184 -10.04 12.48 -7.85
N SER A 185 -9.78 13.56 -8.57
CA SER A 185 -10.37 13.78 -9.90
C SER A 185 -9.90 12.74 -10.93
N MET A 186 -8.73 12.14 -10.73
CA MET A 186 -8.18 11.04 -11.53
C MET A 186 -8.60 9.65 -11.00
N ASN A 187 -9.52 9.60 -10.05
CA ASN A 187 -10.04 8.37 -9.43
C ASN A 187 -8.99 7.50 -8.71
N ILE A 188 -7.97 8.12 -8.09
CA ILE A 188 -7.03 7.36 -7.26
C ILE A 188 -7.76 6.61 -6.13
N ILE A 189 -7.22 5.47 -5.75
CA ILE A 189 -7.82 4.56 -4.77
C ILE A 189 -7.13 4.56 -3.42
N ASN A 190 -5.93 5.12 -3.32
CA ASN A 190 -5.30 5.36 -2.01
C ASN A 190 -4.20 6.42 -2.07
N VAL A 191 -3.85 6.92 -0.87
CA VAL A 191 -2.73 7.83 -0.64
C VAL A 191 -1.88 7.28 0.51
N THR A 192 -0.57 7.18 0.31
CA THR A 192 0.37 6.90 1.39
C THR A 192 1.02 8.20 1.85
N LEU A 193 0.93 8.51 3.13
CA LEU A 193 1.60 9.63 3.77
C LEU A 193 2.84 9.15 4.49
N SER A 194 3.99 9.65 4.10
CA SER A 194 5.29 9.21 4.61
C SER A 194 6.33 10.34 4.60
N GLY A 195 7.59 9.94 4.53
CA GLY A 195 8.77 10.79 4.43
C GLY A 195 9.83 10.36 5.44
N GLY A 196 10.40 11.33 6.15
CA GLY A 196 11.19 11.04 7.35
C GLY A 196 10.26 10.65 8.50
N GLU A 197 9.47 11.62 9.01
CA GLU A 197 8.40 11.37 9.97
C GLU A 197 7.21 12.32 9.67
N PRO A 198 6.09 11.78 9.15
CA PRO A 198 4.93 12.59 8.77
C PRO A 198 4.28 13.34 9.94
N LEU A 199 4.35 12.81 11.17
CA LEU A 199 3.77 13.44 12.36
C LEU A 199 4.51 14.72 12.80
N LEU A 200 5.65 15.03 12.18
CA LEU A 200 6.32 16.34 12.35
C LEU A 200 5.62 17.46 11.60
N HIS A 201 4.81 17.13 10.59
CA HIS A 201 4.12 18.17 9.83
C HIS A 201 3.02 18.83 10.65
N LYS A 202 3.11 20.15 10.82
CA LYS A 202 2.15 20.93 11.65
C LYS A 202 0.69 20.78 11.23
N ASP A 203 0.42 20.55 9.94
CA ASP A 203 -0.91 20.40 9.36
C ASP A 203 -1.29 18.94 9.11
N PHE A 204 -0.62 17.97 9.74
CA PHE A 204 -0.89 16.53 9.54
C PHE A 204 -2.37 16.19 9.75
N ILE A 205 -3.00 16.72 10.80
CA ILE A 205 -4.44 16.52 11.06
C ILE A 205 -5.29 17.07 9.91
N ASN A 206 -4.96 18.27 9.39
CA ASN A 206 -5.69 18.85 8.26
C ASN A 206 -5.55 17.99 6.99
N PHE A 207 -4.42 17.28 6.82
CA PHE A 207 -4.23 16.36 5.72
C PHE A 207 -5.13 15.13 5.84
N LEU A 208 -5.28 14.58 7.05
CA LEU A 208 -6.22 13.47 7.30
C LEU A 208 -7.67 13.89 7.04
N VAL A 209 -8.07 15.08 7.55
CA VAL A 209 -9.41 15.66 7.30
C VAL A 209 -9.65 15.79 5.79
N LYS A 210 -8.72 16.38 5.06
CA LYS A 210 -8.85 16.58 3.61
C LYS A 210 -8.98 15.27 2.85
N CYS A 211 -8.17 14.27 3.18
CA CYS A 211 -8.27 12.94 2.56
C CYS A 211 -9.62 12.27 2.86
N HIS A 212 -10.12 12.39 4.10
CA HIS A 212 -11.44 11.85 4.46
C HIS A 212 -12.58 12.56 3.72
N GLU A 213 -12.56 13.88 3.62
CA GLU A 213 -13.54 14.67 2.84
C GLU A 213 -13.58 14.28 1.36
N LEU A 214 -12.43 13.89 0.80
CA LEU A 214 -12.30 13.43 -0.59
C LEU A 214 -12.59 11.93 -0.77
N ASP A 215 -13.00 11.22 0.29
CA ASP A 215 -13.19 9.77 0.28
C ASP A 215 -11.94 9.03 -0.23
N LEU A 216 -10.77 9.41 0.30
CA LEU A 216 -9.49 8.80 -0.02
C LEU A 216 -9.04 7.87 1.12
N PRO A 217 -8.80 6.59 0.85
CA PRO A 217 -8.07 5.70 1.74
C PRO A 217 -6.67 6.24 2.03
N VAL A 218 -6.23 6.14 3.28
CA VAL A 218 -4.93 6.67 3.71
C VAL A 218 -4.12 5.59 4.38
N ASN A 219 -2.87 5.40 3.92
CA ASN A 219 -1.85 4.64 4.61
C ASN A 219 -0.82 5.58 5.23
N VAL A 220 -0.61 5.52 6.53
CA VAL A 220 0.35 6.37 7.25
C VAL A 220 1.58 5.54 7.61
N LEU A 221 2.77 5.93 7.11
CA LEU A 221 4.04 5.33 7.49
C LEU A 221 4.74 6.22 8.51
N SER A 222 4.74 5.82 9.79
CA SER A 222 5.26 6.63 10.91
C SER A 222 6.03 5.80 11.92
N ASN A 223 7.05 6.42 12.56
CA ASN A 223 7.71 5.83 13.73
C ASN A 223 6.87 5.92 15.02
N LEU A 224 5.73 6.58 14.98
CA LEU A 224 4.74 6.77 16.05
C LEU A 224 5.24 7.49 17.30
N THR A 225 6.49 7.90 17.41
CA THR A 225 7.04 8.51 18.64
C THR A 225 6.39 9.85 18.98
N LEU A 226 5.74 10.49 18.01
CA LEU A 226 5.06 11.79 18.13
C LEU A 226 3.53 11.67 18.08
N LEU A 227 2.98 10.47 18.09
CA LEU A 227 1.54 10.24 18.06
C LEU A 227 0.87 10.84 19.29
N THR A 228 -0.24 11.56 19.09
CA THR A 228 -1.07 12.16 20.13
C THR A 228 -2.48 11.58 20.11
N ASP A 229 -3.20 11.70 21.23
CA ASP A 229 -4.58 11.23 21.30
C ASP A 229 -5.49 12.02 20.31
N GLU A 230 -5.19 13.30 20.03
CA GLU A 230 -5.89 14.10 19.01
C GLU A 230 -5.73 13.51 17.59
N ILE A 231 -4.52 13.06 17.24
CA ILE A 231 -4.26 12.41 15.96
C ILE A 231 -5.02 11.08 15.88
N ILE A 232 -5.04 10.30 16.95
CA ILE A 232 -5.79 9.02 17.01
C ILE A 232 -7.28 9.27 16.78
N GLU A 233 -7.87 10.27 17.45
CA GLU A 233 -9.29 10.60 17.27
C GLU A 233 -9.60 11.08 15.84
N GLU A 234 -8.67 11.76 15.17
CA GLU A 234 -8.86 12.09 13.76
C GLU A 234 -8.75 10.88 12.85
N MET A 235 -7.75 10.02 13.07
CA MET A 235 -7.58 8.76 12.31
C MET A 235 -8.83 7.87 12.35
N LYS A 236 -9.50 7.78 13.51
CA LYS A 236 -10.72 6.99 13.70
C LYS A 236 -11.89 7.42 12.82
N LYS A 237 -11.91 8.66 12.36
CA LYS A 237 -13.00 9.18 11.52
C LYS A 237 -12.96 8.64 10.10
N ASN A 238 -11.79 8.25 9.60
CA ASN A 238 -11.65 7.65 8.28
C ASN A 238 -11.57 6.12 8.39
N PRO A 239 -12.65 5.38 8.09
CA PRO A 239 -12.70 3.93 8.21
C PRO A 239 -11.80 3.19 7.18
N LEU A 240 -11.23 3.91 6.22
CA LEU A 240 -10.30 3.40 5.21
C LEU A 240 -8.83 3.79 5.53
N LEU A 241 -8.53 4.17 6.77
CA LEU A 241 -7.19 4.52 7.20
C LEU A 241 -6.49 3.31 7.83
N CYS A 242 -5.22 3.13 7.50
CA CYS A 242 -4.33 2.16 8.14
C CYS A 242 -2.96 2.79 8.45
N VAL A 243 -2.21 2.14 9.35
CA VAL A 243 -0.91 2.65 9.81
C VAL A 243 0.15 1.55 9.76
N GLN A 244 1.29 1.87 9.18
CA GLN A 244 2.50 1.05 9.25
C GLN A 244 3.56 1.73 10.11
N THR A 245 4.16 0.97 11.04
CA THR A 245 5.28 1.43 11.86
C THR A 245 6.45 0.47 11.80
N SER A 246 7.63 0.93 12.23
CA SER A 246 8.82 0.08 12.27
C SER A 246 9.15 -0.32 13.72
N ILE A 247 9.26 -1.64 13.96
CA ILE A 247 9.83 -2.19 15.19
C ILE A 247 10.95 -3.15 14.77
N TYR A 248 12.16 -2.86 15.21
CA TYR A 248 13.34 -3.61 14.78
C TYR A 248 13.72 -4.75 15.73
N SER A 249 13.36 -4.65 17.00
CA SER A 249 13.59 -5.65 18.05
C SER A 249 12.65 -5.39 19.22
N MET A 250 12.32 -6.43 19.96
CA MET A 250 11.62 -6.31 21.25
C MET A 250 12.58 -5.95 22.40
N ASP A 251 13.90 -5.98 22.17
CA ASP A 251 14.90 -5.41 23.09
C ASP A 251 15.03 -3.90 22.83
N PRO A 252 14.68 -3.04 23.83
CA PRO A 252 14.77 -1.58 23.70
C PRO A 252 16.17 -1.09 23.29
N SER A 253 17.22 -1.76 23.77
CA SER A 253 18.59 -1.33 23.51
C SER A 253 18.98 -1.54 22.06
N ILE A 254 18.51 -2.62 21.43
CA ILE A 254 18.74 -2.93 20.01
C ILE A 254 17.92 -1.99 19.14
N HIS A 255 16.63 -1.84 19.40
CA HIS A 255 15.77 -0.92 18.63
C HIS A 255 16.32 0.51 18.68
N ASP A 256 16.59 1.05 19.87
CA ASP A 256 17.13 2.40 20.06
C ASP A 256 18.51 2.58 19.41
N SER A 257 19.32 1.51 19.34
CA SER A 257 20.60 1.54 18.63
C SER A 257 20.47 1.69 17.11
N ILE A 258 19.36 1.19 16.55
CA ILE A 258 19.03 1.29 15.12
C ILE A 258 18.45 2.66 14.82
N THR A 259 17.49 3.16 15.60
CA THR A 259 16.85 4.47 15.44
C THR A 259 17.76 5.64 15.83
N LYS A 260 18.80 5.37 16.62
CA LYS A 260 19.71 6.35 17.25
C LYS A 260 19.01 7.30 18.23
N VAL A 261 17.84 6.89 18.75
CA VAL A 261 17.05 7.67 19.71
C VAL A 261 16.71 6.82 20.91
N LYS A 262 17.28 7.18 22.06
CA LYS A 262 17.02 6.49 23.33
C LYS A 262 15.54 6.66 23.73
N GLY A 263 14.87 5.54 24.01
CA GLY A 263 13.47 5.49 24.42
C GLY A 263 12.48 5.50 23.25
N SER A 264 12.93 5.45 21.99
CA SER A 264 12.07 5.35 20.83
C SER A 264 11.25 4.06 20.87
N PHE A 265 11.83 2.92 21.21
CA PHE A 265 11.12 1.65 21.36
C PHE A 265 9.89 1.76 22.27
N ILE A 266 10.07 2.31 23.46
CA ILE A 266 8.96 2.41 24.43
C ILE A 266 7.81 3.23 23.86
N LYS A 267 8.12 4.41 23.29
CA LYS A 267 7.11 5.30 22.71
C LYS A 267 6.41 4.65 21.51
N THR A 268 7.17 4.07 20.57
CA THR A 268 6.62 3.40 19.40
C THR A 268 5.68 2.27 19.80
N LYS A 269 6.12 1.40 20.71
CA LYS A 269 5.32 0.27 21.20
C LYS A 269 4.06 0.72 21.94
N GLU A 270 4.16 1.68 22.85
CA GLU A 270 3.00 2.22 23.58
C GLU A 270 1.97 2.82 22.63
N ASN A 271 2.42 3.61 21.65
CA ASN A 271 1.54 4.26 20.69
C ASN A 271 0.95 3.26 19.66
N LEU A 272 1.70 2.23 19.27
CA LEU A 272 1.17 1.12 18.47
C LEU A 272 0.00 0.42 19.19
N LEU A 273 0.14 0.14 20.49
CA LEU A 273 -0.91 -0.49 21.27
C LEU A 273 -2.14 0.42 21.45
N LYS A 274 -1.97 1.75 21.57
CA LYS A 274 -3.09 2.70 21.55
C LYS A 274 -3.85 2.68 20.23
N LEU A 275 -3.15 2.61 19.09
CA LEU A 275 -3.80 2.49 17.76
C LEU A 275 -4.55 1.16 17.65
N LYS A 276 -3.99 0.06 18.17
CA LYS A 276 -4.68 -1.23 18.24
C LYS A 276 -5.96 -1.14 19.06
N GLU A 277 -5.92 -0.53 20.25
CA GLU A 277 -7.10 -0.30 21.11
C GLU A 277 -8.14 0.60 20.42
N ALA A 278 -7.70 1.51 19.54
CA ALA A 278 -8.56 2.33 18.72
C ALA A 278 -9.11 1.63 17.46
N HIS A 279 -8.81 0.33 17.28
CA HIS A 279 -9.22 -0.51 16.13
C HIS A 279 -8.73 0.03 14.77
N ILE A 280 -7.59 0.73 14.73
CA ILE A 280 -6.96 1.18 13.50
C ILE A 280 -6.14 0.02 12.93
N PRO A 281 -6.35 -0.38 11.66
CA PRO A 281 -5.56 -1.42 11.01
C PRO A 281 -4.06 -1.12 11.03
N LEU A 282 -3.24 -2.12 11.40
CA LEU A 282 -1.82 -1.94 11.69
C LEU A 282 -0.95 -2.96 10.96
N GLN A 283 0.25 -2.51 10.58
CA GLN A 283 1.34 -3.38 10.16
C GLN A 283 2.64 -2.94 10.84
N ILE A 284 3.47 -3.92 11.20
CA ILE A 284 4.85 -3.69 11.66
C ILE A 284 5.79 -4.01 10.50
N SER A 285 6.71 -3.09 10.19
CA SER A 285 7.85 -3.33 9.31
C SER A 285 9.09 -3.64 10.13
N CYS A 286 9.71 -4.79 9.89
CA CYS A 286 10.92 -5.23 10.59
C CYS A 286 12.01 -5.65 9.58
N PRO A 287 12.67 -4.69 8.89
CA PRO A 287 13.81 -5.03 8.06
C PRO A 287 14.92 -5.66 8.91
N ILE A 288 15.43 -6.79 8.40
CA ILE A 288 16.44 -7.59 9.12
C ILE A 288 17.82 -7.12 8.72
N MET A 289 18.62 -6.76 9.70
CA MET A 289 19.98 -6.22 9.53
C MET A 289 20.92 -6.78 10.60
N LYS A 290 22.21 -6.46 10.53
CA LYS A 290 23.24 -6.97 11.45
C LYS A 290 22.88 -6.76 12.93
N GLN A 291 22.19 -5.66 13.24
CA GLN A 291 21.89 -5.29 14.64
C GLN A 291 20.78 -6.15 15.25
N ASN A 292 19.78 -6.58 14.46
CA ASN A 292 18.59 -7.28 14.95
C ASN A 292 18.45 -8.73 14.46
N LYS A 293 19.40 -9.27 13.70
CA LYS A 293 19.34 -10.63 13.13
C LYS A 293 19.11 -11.75 14.13
N GLU A 294 19.43 -11.53 15.40
CA GLU A 294 19.21 -12.51 16.47
C GLU A 294 17.86 -12.33 17.18
N THR A 295 17.24 -11.14 17.06
CA THR A 295 16.07 -10.76 17.86
C THR A 295 14.84 -10.38 17.01
N PHE A 296 14.93 -10.36 15.67
CA PHE A 296 13.79 -10.00 14.81
C PHE A 296 12.61 -10.96 14.98
N HIS A 297 12.86 -12.22 15.30
CA HIS A 297 11.80 -13.22 15.48
C HIS A 297 10.88 -12.87 16.66
N ASP A 298 11.41 -12.24 17.71
CA ASP A 298 10.59 -11.78 18.83
C ASP A 298 9.57 -10.71 18.39
N VAL A 299 9.88 -9.94 17.33
CA VAL A 299 8.93 -8.97 16.73
C VAL A 299 7.82 -9.70 15.99
N ILE A 300 8.14 -10.79 15.29
CA ILE A 300 7.13 -11.64 14.61
C ILE A 300 6.19 -12.23 15.67
N THR A 301 6.74 -12.84 16.70
CA THR A 301 5.95 -13.39 17.82
C THR A 301 5.07 -12.32 18.49
N PHE A 302 5.61 -11.11 18.72
CA PHE A 302 4.81 -10.00 19.25
C PHE A 302 3.66 -9.60 18.30
N GLY A 303 3.89 -9.60 17.00
CA GLY A 303 2.85 -9.36 16.01
C GLY A 303 1.75 -10.42 16.07
N GLU A 304 2.11 -11.70 16.07
CA GLU A 304 1.18 -12.83 16.19
C GLU A 304 0.33 -12.76 17.47
N GLU A 305 0.95 -12.53 18.63
CA GLU A 305 0.25 -12.38 19.93
C GLU A 305 -0.72 -11.19 19.95
N ASN A 306 -0.48 -10.18 19.12
CA ASN A 306 -1.30 -8.98 19.07
C ASN A 306 -2.23 -8.91 17.85
N GLY A 307 -2.22 -9.91 16.96
CA GLY A 307 -2.98 -9.91 15.71
C GLY A 307 -2.53 -8.80 14.75
N ILE A 308 -1.23 -8.46 14.76
CA ILE A 308 -0.64 -7.44 13.88
C ILE A 308 0.33 -8.11 12.93
N THR A 309 0.14 -7.93 11.65
CA THR A 309 1.05 -8.46 10.62
C THR A 309 2.42 -7.83 10.72
N VAL A 310 3.46 -8.64 10.62
CA VAL A 310 4.86 -8.21 10.58
C VAL A 310 5.46 -8.52 9.22
N ALA A 311 5.83 -7.46 8.49
CA ALA A 311 6.56 -7.58 7.22
C ALA A 311 8.06 -7.53 7.49
N THR A 312 8.80 -8.52 6.96
CA THR A 312 10.26 -8.60 7.05
C THR A 312 10.91 -8.50 5.67
N ASP A 313 12.13 -7.99 5.62
CA ASP A 313 12.95 -7.98 4.41
C ASP A 313 14.42 -8.16 4.80
N TYR A 314 15.18 -8.90 4.00
CA TYR A 314 16.62 -9.11 4.18
C TYR A 314 17.46 -8.05 3.45
N VAL A 315 16.84 -7.22 2.61
CA VAL A 315 17.54 -6.30 1.72
C VAL A 315 17.37 -4.87 2.20
N ILE A 316 18.49 -4.19 2.46
CA ILE A 316 18.56 -2.75 2.68
C ILE A 316 18.98 -2.09 1.36
N PHE A 317 18.26 -1.05 0.94
CA PHE A 317 18.59 -0.28 -0.26
C PHE A 317 19.61 0.83 0.05
N ALA A 318 20.46 1.16 -0.92
CA ALA A 318 21.34 2.30 -0.82
C ALA A 318 20.56 3.62 -0.75
N SER A 319 21.18 4.66 -0.22
CA SER A 319 20.60 6.00 -0.19
C SER A 319 20.39 6.54 -1.61
N TYR A 320 19.37 7.36 -1.81
CA TYR A 320 19.01 7.89 -3.12
C TYR A 320 20.01 8.92 -3.68
N ASP A 321 20.94 9.38 -2.87
CA ASP A 321 22.09 10.21 -3.29
C ASP A 321 23.28 9.37 -3.78
N HIS A 322 23.08 8.08 -4.02
CA HIS A 322 24.08 7.08 -4.39
C HIS A 322 25.15 6.82 -3.30
N SER A 323 24.89 7.24 -2.05
CA SER A 323 25.72 6.88 -0.91
C SER A 323 25.42 5.45 -0.47
N ASN A 324 26.48 4.67 -0.25
CA ASN A 324 26.42 3.27 0.21
C ASN A 324 26.72 3.13 1.71
N CYS A 325 26.78 4.22 2.47
CA CYS A 325 27.17 4.20 3.88
C CYS A 325 26.22 3.38 4.76
N ASN A 326 24.92 3.36 4.45
CA ASN A 326 23.91 2.59 5.17
C ASN A 326 24.03 1.07 4.90
N LEU A 327 24.63 0.66 3.78
CA LEU A 327 24.78 -0.75 3.39
C LEU A 327 25.72 -1.56 4.28
N ILE A 328 26.53 -0.90 5.11
CA ILE A 328 27.34 -1.58 6.14
C ILE A 328 26.46 -2.40 7.11
N ASN A 329 25.19 -2.05 7.22
CA ASN A 329 24.22 -2.73 8.08
C ASN A 329 23.59 -3.97 7.41
N ARG A 330 23.82 -4.22 6.12
CA ARG A 330 23.35 -5.43 5.41
C ARG A 330 23.90 -6.69 6.02
N LEU A 331 23.08 -7.74 5.99
CA LEU A 331 23.50 -9.09 6.30
C LEU A 331 24.47 -9.62 5.24
N SER A 332 25.42 -10.46 5.64
CA SER A 332 26.12 -11.34 4.73
C SER A 332 25.18 -12.47 4.26
N LEU A 333 25.56 -13.21 3.19
CA LEU A 333 24.77 -14.34 2.71
C LEU A 333 24.58 -15.42 3.78
N ASP A 334 25.61 -15.70 4.59
CA ASP A 334 25.51 -16.66 5.69
C ASP A 334 24.55 -16.20 6.78
N GLU A 335 24.53 -14.90 7.07
CA GLU A 335 23.59 -14.31 8.03
C GLU A 335 22.15 -14.32 7.49
N ILE A 336 21.96 -14.09 6.19
CA ILE A 336 20.64 -14.24 5.51
C ILE A 336 20.16 -15.68 5.60
N ALA A 337 21.05 -16.65 5.33
CA ALA A 337 20.71 -18.07 5.43
C ALA A 337 20.22 -18.44 6.84
N GLN A 338 20.89 -17.94 7.88
CA GLN A 338 20.48 -18.19 9.28
C GLN A 338 19.18 -17.49 9.62
N ALA A 339 18.96 -16.24 9.15
CA ALA A 339 17.72 -15.51 9.36
C ALA A 339 16.54 -16.19 8.65
N PHE A 340 16.76 -16.68 7.42
CA PHE A 340 15.77 -17.44 6.68
C PHE A 340 15.34 -18.70 7.45
N ASP A 341 16.31 -19.49 7.95
CA ASP A 341 16.02 -20.71 8.72
C ASP A 341 15.21 -20.44 10.01
N LYS A 342 15.40 -19.28 10.62
CA LYS A 342 14.60 -18.86 11.79
C LYS A 342 13.15 -18.47 11.45
N GLN A 343 12.91 -18.01 10.22
CA GLN A 343 11.59 -17.60 9.74
C GLN A 343 10.86 -18.72 8.99
N ALA A 344 11.58 -19.71 8.48
CA ALA A 344 11.02 -20.76 7.65
C ALA A 344 9.96 -21.57 8.42
N SER A 345 8.75 -21.55 7.89
CA SER A 345 7.61 -22.37 8.27
C SER A 345 6.98 -22.95 7.01
N GLY A 346 6.14 -23.98 7.14
CA GLY A 346 5.44 -24.53 5.97
C GLY A 346 4.71 -23.46 5.17
N ALA A 347 3.90 -22.63 5.84
CA ALA A 347 3.16 -21.53 5.21
C ALA A 347 4.07 -20.49 4.53
N TYR A 348 5.21 -20.16 5.14
CA TYR A 348 6.16 -19.22 4.54
C TYR A 348 6.82 -19.81 3.28
N ILE A 349 7.17 -21.10 3.28
CA ILE A 349 7.74 -21.76 2.13
C ILE A 349 6.72 -21.86 0.99
N ASP A 350 5.47 -22.27 1.29
CA ASP A 350 4.38 -22.34 0.30
C ASP A 350 4.12 -20.98 -0.35
N TYR A 351 4.13 -19.91 0.45
CA TYR A 351 4.02 -18.53 -0.06
C TYR A 351 5.17 -18.18 -1.02
N MET A 352 6.42 -18.48 -0.63
CA MET A 352 7.60 -18.20 -1.46
C MET A 352 7.57 -18.99 -2.77
N GLU A 353 7.09 -20.23 -2.76
CA GLU A 353 6.94 -21.03 -3.98
C GLU A 353 5.85 -20.49 -4.91
N LYS A 354 4.70 -20.07 -4.35
CA LYS A 354 3.62 -19.45 -5.11
C LYS A 354 4.11 -18.18 -5.80
N GLU A 355 4.71 -17.26 -5.06
CA GLU A 355 5.32 -16.04 -5.60
C GLU A 355 6.36 -16.33 -6.70
N ALA A 356 7.21 -17.34 -6.45
CA ALA A 356 8.24 -17.71 -7.41
C ALA A 356 7.65 -18.27 -8.72
N ALA A 357 6.57 -19.04 -8.63
CA ALA A 357 5.88 -19.58 -9.81
C ALA A 357 5.27 -18.44 -10.66
N GLU A 358 4.64 -17.45 -10.03
CA GLU A 358 4.08 -16.28 -10.72
C GLU A 358 5.15 -15.47 -11.44
N LYS A 359 6.28 -15.17 -10.77
CA LYS A 359 7.39 -14.44 -11.37
C LYS A 359 8.05 -15.21 -12.52
N LYS A 360 8.14 -16.54 -12.42
CA LYS A 360 8.65 -17.40 -13.49
C LYS A 360 7.74 -17.45 -14.71
N ALA A 361 6.43 -17.25 -14.53
CA ALA A 361 5.46 -17.23 -15.61
C ALA A 361 5.54 -15.96 -16.50
N LEU A 362 6.25 -14.92 -16.07
CA LEU A 362 6.44 -13.71 -16.86
C LEU A 362 7.19 -14.03 -18.16
N SER A 363 6.68 -13.51 -19.27
CA SER A 363 7.34 -13.57 -20.57
C SER A 363 8.41 -12.47 -20.71
N ALA A 364 9.28 -12.59 -21.71
CA ALA A 364 10.27 -11.55 -22.00
C ALA A 364 9.64 -10.19 -22.35
N GLN A 365 8.38 -10.17 -22.77
CA GLN A 365 7.63 -8.96 -23.13
C GLN A 365 6.87 -8.33 -21.96
N ASP A 366 6.82 -9.00 -20.80
CA ASP A 366 6.14 -8.48 -19.65
C ASP A 366 6.99 -7.43 -18.91
N PRO A 367 6.37 -6.42 -18.26
CA PRO A 367 7.09 -5.46 -17.46
C PRO A 367 7.74 -6.15 -16.25
N ILE A 368 8.93 -5.68 -15.88
CA ILE A 368 9.67 -6.24 -14.73
C ILE A 368 9.11 -5.79 -13.38
N CYS A 369 8.44 -4.66 -13.34
CA CYS A 369 7.79 -4.12 -12.16
C CYS A 369 6.66 -3.15 -12.55
N SER A 370 5.94 -2.67 -11.55
CA SER A 370 4.79 -1.78 -11.71
C SER A 370 5.13 -0.29 -11.83
N ILE A 371 6.39 0.04 -12.03
CA ILE A 371 6.87 1.42 -12.09
C ILE A 371 6.08 2.27 -13.10
N CYS A 372 5.60 3.43 -12.67
CA CYS A 372 4.80 4.36 -13.48
C CYS A 372 3.54 3.75 -14.12
N ARG A 373 3.07 2.57 -13.70
CA ARG A 373 1.87 1.94 -14.27
C ARG A 373 0.60 2.25 -13.51
N TYR A 374 0.71 2.43 -12.20
CA TYR A 374 -0.45 2.75 -11.35
C TYR A 374 -0.11 3.59 -10.13
N TYR A 375 1.15 3.90 -9.87
CA TYR A 375 1.54 4.75 -8.74
C TYR A 375 2.63 5.74 -9.11
N LEU A 376 2.68 6.83 -8.33
CA LEU A 376 3.74 7.84 -8.35
C LEU A 376 4.16 8.19 -6.93
N CYS A 377 5.41 8.63 -6.79
CA CYS A 377 5.94 9.16 -5.55
C CYS A 377 6.18 10.66 -5.68
N ILE A 378 5.90 11.41 -4.60
CA ILE A 378 6.00 12.86 -4.56
C ILE A 378 6.81 13.25 -3.33
N SER A 379 7.83 14.11 -3.51
CA SER A 379 8.61 14.62 -2.39
C SER A 379 7.95 15.83 -1.72
N ALA A 380 8.49 16.22 -0.56
CA ALA A 380 8.09 17.42 0.16
C ALA A 380 8.30 18.73 -0.65
N GLU A 381 9.17 18.73 -1.65
CA GLU A 381 9.38 19.85 -2.56
C GLU A 381 8.42 19.88 -3.76
N GLY A 382 7.58 18.85 -3.94
CA GLY A 382 6.67 18.73 -5.07
C GLY A 382 7.27 18.07 -6.32
N ASN A 383 8.49 17.51 -6.23
CA ASN A 383 9.05 16.71 -7.30
C ASN A 383 8.37 15.34 -7.37
N VAL A 384 8.14 14.85 -8.57
CA VAL A 384 7.52 13.54 -8.82
C VAL A 384 8.57 12.53 -9.25
N PHE A 385 8.50 11.33 -8.67
CA PHE A 385 9.42 10.22 -8.91
C PHE A 385 8.69 8.94 -9.28
N PRO A 386 9.36 8.04 -10.00
CA PRO A 386 8.77 6.77 -10.40
C PRO A 386 8.67 5.75 -9.26
N CYS A 387 9.50 5.88 -8.20
CA CYS A 387 9.54 4.95 -7.08
C CYS A 387 10.09 5.66 -5.83
N ILE A 388 9.66 5.24 -4.63
CA ILE A 388 9.96 5.89 -3.35
C ILE A 388 11.46 6.08 -3.07
N GLY A 389 12.29 5.14 -3.41
CA GLY A 389 13.74 5.24 -3.21
C GLY A 389 14.51 5.85 -4.39
N TRP A 390 13.85 6.33 -5.44
CA TRP A 390 14.50 6.76 -6.68
C TRP A 390 14.37 8.26 -6.93
N GLN A 391 14.72 9.06 -5.92
CA GLN A 391 14.57 10.52 -6.00
C GLN A 391 15.61 11.21 -6.92
N SER A 392 16.64 10.50 -7.35
CA SER A 392 17.54 10.99 -8.41
C SER A 392 16.88 10.99 -9.81
N ASN A 393 15.75 10.29 -10.00
CA ASN A 393 15.02 10.22 -11.27
C ASN A 393 13.73 11.05 -11.23
N VAL A 394 13.85 12.38 -11.30
CA VAL A 394 12.69 13.29 -11.35
C VAL A 394 11.98 13.17 -12.69
N ILE A 395 10.68 12.90 -12.65
CA ILE A 395 9.80 12.69 -13.82
C ILE A 395 8.77 13.81 -14.02
N GLY A 396 8.64 14.72 -13.06
CA GLY A 396 7.78 15.90 -13.11
C GLY A 396 7.98 16.82 -11.91
N ASP A 397 7.39 18.01 -11.97
CA ASP A 397 7.41 19.02 -10.90
C ASP A 397 6.02 19.63 -10.73
N LEU A 398 5.37 19.31 -9.61
CA LEU A 398 4.02 19.78 -9.29
C LEU A 398 3.94 21.29 -8.96
N ASN A 399 5.08 21.97 -8.79
CA ASN A 399 5.06 23.43 -8.68
C ASN A 399 4.77 24.13 -10.02
N SER A 400 5.02 23.43 -11.13
CA SER A 400 4.86 23.98 -12.48
C SER A 400 3.88 23.23 -13.38
N GLN A 401 3.51 22.01 -13.01
CA GLN A 401 2.65 21.11 -13.77
C GLN A 401 1.51 20.57 -12.90
N SER A 402 0.41 20.14 -13.52
CA SER A 402 -0.61 19.35 -12.84
C SER A 402 -0.22 17.88 -12.76
N LEU A 403 -0.78 17.16 -11.79
CA LEU A 403 -0.57 15.72 -11.64
C LEU A 403 -1.02 14.96 -12.90
N LYS A 404 -2.16 15.35 -13.47
CA LYS A 404 -2.69 14.77 -14.70
C LYS A 404 -1.75 15.00 -15.88
N GLU A 405 -1.25 16.23 -16.05
CA GLU A 405 -0.29 16.56 -17.10
C GLU A 405 0.97 15.69 -17.00
N ILE A 406 1.56 15.57 -15.82
CA ILE A 406 2.74 14.72 -15.59
C ILE A 406 2.42 13.27 -15.97
N TRP A 407 1.28 12.72 -15.52
CA TRP A 407 0.90 11.34 -15.77
C TRP A 407 0.71 11.00 -17.24
N GLU A 408 0.07 11.90 -17.98
CA GLU A 408 -0.31 11.70 -19.38
C GLU A 408 0.80 12.08 -20.39
N THR A 409 1.64 13.07 -20.04
CA THR A 409 2.54 13.67 -21.03
C THR A 409 4.02 13.44 -20.79
N SER A 410 4.45 13.07 -19.56
CA SER A 410 5.87 12.87 -19.26
C SER A 410 6.49 11.79 -20.14
N ASP A 411 7.51 12.16 -20.92
CA ASP A 411 8.24 11.20 -21.77
C ASP A 411 9.00 10.18 -20.93
N LYS A 412 9.51 10.56 -19.76
CA LYS A 412 10.15 9.62 -18.83
C LYS A 412 9.18 8.56 -18.29
N ILE A 413 7.92 8.91 -18.03
CA ILE A 413 6.89 7.93 -17.66
C ILE A 413 6.68 6.93 -18.80
N LYS A 414 6.57 7.42 -20.03
CA LYS A 414 6.39 6.56 -21.22
C LYS A 414 7.59 5.63 -21.40
N GLU A 415 8.80 6.15 -21.30
CA GLU A 415 10.04 5.36 -21.38
C GLU A 415 10.09 4.26 -20.31
N LEU A 416 9.75 4.58 -19.06
CA LEU A 416 9.76 3.60 -17.97
C LEU A 416 8.66 2.52 -18.12
N ARG A 417 7.50 2.87 -18.69
CA ARG A 417 6.44 1.91 -18.99
C ARG A 417 6.83 0.90 -20.08
N GLU A 418 7.71 1.28 -20.99
CA GLU A 418 8.20 0.41 -22.08
C GLU A 418 9.27 -0.59 -21.61
N VAL A 419 9.82 -0.43 -20.40
CA VAL A 419 10.85 -1.34 -19.86
C VAL A 419 10.25 -2.72 -19.57
N LYS A 420 10.87 -3.75 -20.16
CA LYS A 420 10.44 -5.14 -20.13
C LYS A 420 11.54 -6.05 -19.61
N LEU A 421 11.17 -7.27 -19.28
CA LEU A 421 12.13 -8.29 -18.82
C LEU A 421 13.24 -8.54 -19.86
N GLN A 422 12.97 -8.47 -21.16
CA GLN A 422 13.97 -8.65 -22.22
C GLN A 422 15.13 -7.65 -22.17
N ASP A 423 14.90 -6.45 -21.61
CA ASP A 423 15.91 -5.40 -21.49
C ASP A 423 16.97 -5.75 -20.45
N PHE A 424 16.70 -6.80 -19.66
CA PHE A 424 17.60 -7.40 -18.68
C PHE A 424 18.02 -8.80 -19.15
N SER A 425 18.88 -8.88 -20.16
CA SER A 425 19.23 -10.13 -20.85
C SER A 425 19.69 -11.24 -19.91
N GLN A 426 20.38 -10.92 -18.80
CA GLN A 426 20.82 -11.88 -17.79
C GLN A 426 19.64 -12.48 -17.00
N CYS A 427 18.50 -11.77 -16.90
CA CYS A 427 17.35 -12.17 -16.09
C CYS A 427 16.34 -13.02 -16.87
N VAL A 428 16.31 -12.93 -18.21
CA VAL A 428 15.31 -13.62 -19.06
C VAL A 428 15.32 -15.13 -18.81
N ASN A 429 16.51 -15.75 -18.75
CA ASN A 429 16.70 -17.19 -18.57
C ASN A 429 17.28 -17.52 -17.18
N CYS A 430 17.22 -16.63 -16.21
CA CYS A 430 17.76 -16.86 -14.88
C CYS A 430 16.90 -17.88 -14.11
N GLU A 431 17.52 -18.93 -13.59
CA GLU A 431 16.84 -19.97 -12.80
C GLU A 431 16.31 -19.44 -11.47
N ASP A 432 16.98 -18.40 -10.92
CA ASP A 432 16.65 -17.78 -9.64
C ASP A 432 15.61 -16.66 -9.76
N ARG A 433 15.11 -16.37 -10.97
CA ARG A 433 14.21 -15.25 -11.25
C ARG A 433 12.96 -15.24 -10.37
N GLY A 434 12.42 -16.41 -10.03
CA GLY A 434 11.28 -16.56 -9.16
C GLY A 434 11.48 -15.96 -7.76
N TYR A 435 12.73 -15.97 -7.29
CA TYR A 435 13.12 -15.50 -5.96
C TYR A 435 13.81 -14.13 -5.99
N CYS A 436 13.75 -13.43 -7.13
CA CYS A 436 14.40 -12.15 -7.36
C CYS A 436 13.38 -11.07 -7.74
N ASN A 437 13.59 -9.86 -7.23
CA ASN A 437 12.93 -8.66 -7.73
C ASN A 437 13.97 -7.84 -8.47
N VAL A 438 13.96 -7.86 -9.80
CA VAL A 438 14.82 -6.97 -10.59
C VAL A 438 14.37 -5.53 -10.32
N CYS A 439 15.23 -4.74 -9.69
CA CYS A 439 14.88 -3.42 -9.19
C CYS A 439 15.76 -2.33 -9.82
N MET A 440 15.21 -1.56 -10.75
CA MET A 440 15.90 -0.45 -11.41
C MET A 440 16.38 0.62 -10.42
N MET A 441 15.59 0.91 -9.39
CA MET A 441 15.95 1.85 -8.34
C MET A 441 17.19 1.37 -7.57
N SER A 442 17.21 0.12 -7.13
CA SER A 442 18.36 -0.43 -6.42
C SER A 442 19.60 -0.51 -7.32
N ASN A 443 19.41 -0.93 -8.57
CA ASN A 443 20.51 -0.91 -9.56
C ASN A 443 21.09 0.51 -9.70
N SER A 444 20.24 1.52 -9.92
CA SER A 444 20.67 2.90 -10.07
C SER A 444 21.37 3.45 -8.82
N ASN A 445 20.79 3.23 -7.64
CA ASN A 445 21.33 3.81 -6.39
C ASN A 445 22.67 3.18 -5.97
N GLU A 446 22.91 1.91 -6.29
CA GLU A 446 24.13 1.20 -5.87
C GLU A 446 25.25 1.20 -6.91
N ASN A 447 24.93 1.51 -8.17
CA ASN A 447 25.94 1.64 -9.21
C ASN A 447 26.51 3.07 -9.27
N SER A 448 27.84 3.18 -9.38
CA SER A 448 28.53 4.46 -9.41
C SER A 448 28.24 5.33 -10.64
N ASP A 449 27.74 4.70 -11.71
CA ASP A 449 27.29 5.34 -12.95
C ASP A 449 25.78 5.59 -13.00
N ALA A 450 25.08 5.27 -11.90
CA ALA A 450 23.63 5.38 -11.76
C ALA A 450 22.82 4.62 -12.84
N ASP A 451 23.43 3.60 -13.46
CA ASP A 451 22.79 2.79 -14.49
C ASP A 451 21.72 1.85 -13.89
N ALA A 452 20.46 2.10 -14.19
CA ALA A 452 19.31 1.31 -13.73
C ALA A 452 19.23 -0.08 -14.39
N PHE A 453 19.91 -0.30 -15.52
CA PHE A 453 19.93 -1.57 -16.26
C PHE A 453 21.09 -2.47 -15.88
N LYS A 454 22.04 -1.97 -15.14
CA LYS A 454 23.18 -2.73 -14.66
C LYS A 454 22.81 -3.50 -13.40
N ILE A 455 22.68 -4.83 -13.55
CA ILE A 455 22.23 -5.71 -12.49
C ILE A 455 23.11 -5.63 -11.23
N ASN A 456 22.47 -5.58 -10.09
CA ASN A 456 23.09 -5.63 -8.78
C ASN A 456 23.42 -7.08 -8.40
N GLU A 457 24.73 -7.42 -8.36
CA GLU A 457 25.20 -8.77 -8.08
C GLU A 457 24.77 -9.29 -6.70
N TYR A 458 24.76 -8.43 -5.67
CA TYR A 458 24.30 -8.81 -4.33
C TYR A 458 22.85 -9.33 -4.34
N HIS A 459 21.95 -8.69 -5.10
CA HIS A 459 20.56 -9.17 -5.22
C HIS A 459 20.47 -10.52 -5.94
N CYS A 460 21.33 -10.77 -6.92
CA CYS A 460 21.43 -12.08 -7.58
C CYS A 460 21.89 -13.16 -6.61
N GLU A 461 22.90 -12.88 -5.79
CA GLU A 461 23.42 -13.80 -4.78
C GLU A 461 22.36 -14.13 -3.71
N VAL A 462 21.61 -13.11 -3.25
CA VAL A 462 20.50 -13.29 -2.30
C VAL A 462 19.41 -14.16 -2.92
N ALA A 463 19.01 -13.89 -4.17
CA ALA A 463 17.97 -14.67 -4.85
C ALA A 463 18.40 -16.15 -5.02
N ASN A 464 19.65 -16.39 -5.39
CA ASN A 464 20.21 -17.76 -5.50
C ASN A 464 20.21 -18.48 -4.14
N LEU A 465 20.60 -17.78 -3.07
CA LEU A 465 20.56 -18.33 -1.71
C LEU A 465 19.15 -18.71 -1.31
N ILE A 466 18.17 -17.80 -1.46
CA ILE A 466 16.76 -18.05 -1.11
C ILE A 466 16.20 -19.23 -1.92
N HIS A 467 16.46 -19.28 -3.22
CA HIS A 467 16.06 -20.41 -4.07
C HIS A 467 16.58 -21.76 -3.55
N LYS A 468 17.86 -21.83 -3.19
CA LYS A 468 18.46 -23.05 -2.62
C LYS A 468 17.82 -23.42 -1.28
N LYS A 469 17.55 -22.44 -0.43
CA LYS A 469 16.90 -22.64 0.87
C LYS A 469 15.48 -23.18 0.69
N VAL A 470 14.63 -22.53 -0.10
CA VAL A 470 13.26 -23.01 -0.36
C VAL A 470 13.29 -24.46 -0.87
N ARG A 471 14.13 -24.76 -1.86
CA ARG A 471 14.26 -26.12 -2.36
C ARG A 471 14.66 -27.14 -1.29
N SER A 472 15.51 -26.79 -0.34
CA SER A 472 15.90 -27.72 0.73
C SER A 472 14.73 -28.09 1.65
N TYR A 473 13.81 -27.16 1.90
CA TYR A 473 12.61 -27.41 2.69
C TYR A 473 11.51 -28.18 1.94
N CYS A 474 11.46 -28.10 0.60
CA CYS A 474 10.48 -28.85 -0.21
C CYS A 474 10.86 -30.34 -0.41
N HIS A 475 12.11 -30.72 -0.13
CA HIS A 475 12.62 -32.07 -0.30
C HIS A 475 12.80 -32.87 1.00
N GLU A 476 12.50 -32.24 2.14
CA GLU A 476 12.35 -32.88 3.45
C GLU A 476 10.88 -33.25 3.72
#